data_104592d078c95191d058e812b51a18e7
#
_entry.id   104592d078c95191d058e812b51a18e7
#
_cell.length_a   1.000
_cell.length_b   1.000
_cell.length_c   1.000
_cell.angle_alpha   90.00
_cell.angle_beta   90.00
_cell.angle_gamma   90.00
#
_symmetry.space_group_name_H-M   'P 1'
#
loop_
_entity.id
_entity.type
_entity.pdbx_description
1 polymer ?
#
loop_
_entity_poly.entity_id
_entity_poly.type
_entity_poly.pdbx_seq_one_letter_code
_entity_poly.pdbx_strand_id
1 'polypeptide(L)'
;QKDKQVLKALVSALLHLEKDSVKEVTITNPIELGAAISDKDFILDIRINLDGEKLIDLEMQVTNQYNWPERSISYAARSFDHLNSGQDYSEVLTVHSIGFLNYTLFPEAPEFFATYELRNRKSGKLYSSKFSIHVLDLTKIDLATKEDKKFGIDRWARLFMAKTWEELRMVAKNNPDLL
;
A
#
# COMPACT_ATOMS: atom_id res chain seq x y z
N GLN A 1 -8.58 18.66 5.50
CA GLN A 1 -7.36 19.07 4.77
C GLN A 1 -6.13 18.30 5.28
N LYS A 2 -5.89 18.21 6.59
CA LYS A 2 -4.72 17.48 7.16
C LYS A 2 -4.71 16.01 6.76
N ASP A 3 -5.83 15.31 6.83
CA ASP A 3 -5.92 13.86 6.50
C ASP A 3 -5.50 13.56 5.05
N LYS A 4 -5.85 14.44 4.10
CA LYS A 4 -5.43 14.30 2.70
C LYS A 4 -3.91 14.46 2.52
N GLN A 5 -3.27 15.33 3.30
CA GLN A 5 -1.81 15.52 3.25
C GLN A 5 -1.08 14.28 3.78
N VAL A 6 -1.55 13.72 4.89
CA VAL A 6 -1.01 12.48 5.47
C VAL A 6 -1.14 11.32 4.48
N LEU A 7 -2.32 11.17 3.88
CA LEU A 7 -2.56 10.13 2.88
C LEU A 7 -1.69 10.31 1.63
N LYS A 8 -1.55 11.54 1.15
CA LYS A 8 -0.64 11.88 0.04
C LYS A 8 0.79 11.48 0.37
N ALA A 9 1.28 11.82 1.56
CA ALA A 9 2.63 11.48 1.99
C ALA A 9 2.85 9.96 2.09
N LEU A 10 1.87 9.22 2.64
CA LEU A 10 1.91 7.76 2.71
C LEU A 10 2.01 7.13 1.32
N VAL A 11 1.10 7.51 0.41
CA VAL A 11 1.07 6.96 -0.95
C VAL A 11 2.34 7.31 -1.73
N SER A 12 2.84 8.54 -1.58
CA SER A 12 4.10 8.96 -2.20
C SER A 12 5.26 8.10 -1.73
N ALA A 13 5.34 7.82 -0.42
CA ALA A 13 6.37 6.95 0.14
C ALA A 13 6.29 5.53 -0.44
N LEU A 14 5.10 4.91 -0.41
CA LEU A 14 4.87 3.54 -0.86
C LEU A 14 5.12 3.33 -2.36
N LEU A 15 4.88 4.35 -3.18
CA LEU A 15 5.11 4.29 -4.62
C LEU A 15 6.45 4.91 -5.06
N HIS A 16 7.32 5.25 -4.10
CA HIS A 16 8.62 5.91 -4.36
C HIS A 16 8.49 7.18 -5.21
N LEU A 17 7.44 7.96 -4.97
CA LEU A 17 7.18 9.22 -5.66
C LEU A 17 7.73 10.41 -4.88
N GLU A 18 8.24 11.40 -5.61
CA GLU A 18 8.54 12.69 -4.99
C GLU A 18 7.23 13.36 -4.52
N LYS A 19 7.23 13.94 -3.32
CA LYS A 19 6.00 14.49 -2.69
C LYS A 19 5.26 15.49 -3.56
N ASP A 20 5.99 16.31 -4.30
CA ASP A 20 5.42 17.35 -5.16
C ASP A 20 4.90 16.82 -6.50
N SER A 21 5.22 15.56 -6.85
CA SER A 21 4.73 14.94 -8.08
C SER A 21 3.26 14.52 -8.00
N VAL A 22 2.75 14.29 -6.79
CA VAL A 22 1.34 13.95 -6.55
C VAL A 22 0.52 15.23 -6.41
N LYS A 23 -0.48 15.41 -7.26
CA LYS A 23 -1.36 16.60 -7.25
C LYS A 23 -2.57 16.40 -6.36
N GLU A 24 -3.30 15.31 -6.59
CA GLU A 24 -4.56 15.02 -5.91
C GLU A 24 -4.64 13.60 -5.39
N VAL A 25 -5.24 13.45 -4.21
CA VAL A 25 -5.58 12.17 -3.59
C VAL A 25 -7.04 12.18 -3.19
N THR A 26 -7.80 11.19 -3.69
CA THR A 26 -9.22 11.04 -3.36
C THR A 26 -9.50 9.62 -2.88
N ILE A 27 -10.11 9.48 -1.70
CA ILE A 27 -10.61 8.19 -1.21
C ILE A 27 -11.91 7.89 -1.94
N THR A 28 -12.00 6.74 -2.59
CA THR A 28 -13.16 6.35 -3.41
C THR A 28 -14.10 5.37 -2.72
N ASN A 29 -13.62 4.64 -1.70
CA ASN A 29 -14.48 3.91 -0.79
C ASN A 29 -14.41 4.59 0.60
N PRO A 30 -15.50 5.20 1.10
CA PRO A 30 -15.49 5.71 2.47
C PRO A 30 -15.29 4.52 3.42
N ILE A 31 -14.32 4.66 4.33
CA ILE A 31 -14.18 3.71 5.43
C ILE A 31 -15.43 3.88 6.28
N GLU A 32 -16.31 2.89 6.30
CA GLU A 32 -17.24 2.75 7.40
C GLU A 32 -16.38 2.33 8.61
N LEU A 33 -15.96 3.31 9.38
CA LEU A 33 -15.38 3.08 10.70
C LEU A 33 -16.47 2.36 11.52
N GLY A 34 -16.46 1.04 11.48
CA GLY A 34 -17.31 0.22 12.34
C GLY A 34 -17.10 0.65 13.79
N ALA A 35 -18.18 0.83 14.51
CA ALA A 35 -18.24 1.35 15.89
C ALA A 35 -17.60 0.43 16.93
N ALA A 36 -16.65 -0.40 16.61
CA ALA A 36 -15.99 -1.34 17.51
C ALA A 36 -14.47 -1.22 17.41
N ILE A 37 -13.92 -0.27 18.16
CA ILE A 37 -12.55 -0.35 18.68
C ILE A 37 -12.56 -1.37 19.83
N SER A 38 -13.00 -2.56 19.60
CA SER A 38 -12.86 -3.67 20.54
C SER A 38 -12.43 -4.89 19.76
N ASP A 39 -11.19 -5.31 20.05
CA ASP A 39 -10.59 -6.58 19.68
C ASP A 39 -10.14 -6.80 18.24
N LYS A 40 -8.86 -6.49 18.00
CA LYS A 40 -7.87 -7.27 17.26
C LYS A 40 -7.88 -7.36 15.74
N ASP A 41 -8.86 -6.89 15.01
CA ASP A 41 -8.82 -6.89 13.55
C ASP A 41 -8.91 -5.47 13.01
N PHE A 42 -7.77 -4.77 12.98
CA PHE A 42 -7.65 -3.54 12.22
C PHE A 42 -7.68 -3.92 10.74
N ILE A 43 -8.84 -3.84 10.14
CA ILE A 43 -8.98 -3.96 8.68
C ILE A 43 -8.83 -2.55 8.10
N LEU A 44 -7.65 -2.25 7.58
CA LEU A 44 -7.46 -1.11 6.71
C LEU A 44 -7.81 -1.58 5.29
N ASP A 45 -8.92 -1.13 4.77
CA ASP A 45 -9.33 -1.36 3.39
C ASP A 45 -9.68 0.00 2.79
N ILE A 46 -8.71 0.62 2.13
CA ILE A 46 -8.85 1.96 1.57
C ILE A 46 -8.54 1.91 0.09
N ARG A 47 -9.47 2.37 -0.73
CA ARG A 47 -9.22 2.62 -2.15
C ARG A 47 -8.99 4.09 -2.40
N ILE A 48 -7.91 4.39 -3.09
CA ILE A 48 -7.45 5.74 -3.39
C ILE A 48 -7.37 5.92 -4.91
N ASN A 49 -7.91 7.02 -5.40
CA ASN A 49 -7.61 7.52 -6.74
C ASN A 49 -6.50 8.58 -6.62
N LEU A 50 -5.44 8.39 -7.37
CA LEU A 50 -4.29 9.29 -7.43
C LEU A 50 -4.26 9.96 -8.79
N ASP A 51 -4.40 11.28 -8.80
CA ASP A 51 -4.33 12.16 -9.98
C ASP A 51 -5.31 11.77 -11.13
N GLY A 52 -6.33 10.95 -10.87
CA GLY A 52 -7.22 10.41 -11.89
C GLY A 52 -6.61 9.31 -12.78
N GLU A 53 -5.37 8.89 -12.51
CA GLU A 53 -4.60 7.98 -13.37
C GLU A 53 -4.30 6.63 -12.71
N LYS A 54 -4.31 6.58 -11.37
CA LYS A 54 -3.92 5.39 -10.62
C LYS A 54 -4.96 5.06 -9.55
N LEU A 55 -5.26 3.76 -9.43
CA LEU A 55 -6.02 3.21 -8.33
C LEU A 55 -5.07 2.49 -7.38
N ILE A 56 -5.17 2.82 -6.11
CA ILE A 56 -4.34 2.25 -5.06
C ILE A 56 -5.27 1.62 -4.04
N ASP A 57 -5.18 0.31 -3.90
CA ASP A 57 -5.87 -0.44 -2.87
C ASP A 57 -4.89 -0.69 -1.72
N LEU A 58 -5.17 -0.15 -0.53
CA LEU A 58 -4.41 -0.38 0.69
C LEU A 58 -5.18 -1.37 1.57
N GLU A 59 -4.57 -2.48 1.92
CA GLU A 59 -5.16 -3.48 2.80
C GLU A 59 -4.17 -3.87 3.90
N MET A 60 -4.66 -3.99 5.15
CA MET A 60 -3.88 -4.50 6.27
C MET A 60 -4.40 -5.88 6.69
N GLN A 61 -3.50 -6.85 6.75
CA GLN A 61 -3.80 -8.18 7.29
C GLN A 61 -2.90 -8.50 8.48
N VAL A 62 -3.50 -8.55 9.66
CA VAL A 62 -2.78 -8.78 10.92
C VAL A 62 -2.54 -10.27 11.17
N THR A 63 -3.50 -11.13 10.80
CA THR A 63 -3.43 -12.58 10.98
C THR A 63 -3.19 -13.28 9.65
N ASN A 64 -2.18 -14.16 9.60
CA ASN A 64 -1.91 -14.94 8.40
C ASN A 64 -3.01 -15.97 8.17
N GLN A 65 -3.79 -15.78 7.11
CA GLN A 65 -4.83 -16.71 6.67
C GLN A 65 -4.34 -17.64 5.55
N TYR A 66 -3.05 -17.61 5.22
CA TYR A 66 -2.41 -18.42 4.18
C TYR A 66 -3.01 -18.27 2.77
N ASN A 67 -3.62 -17.12 2.49
CA ASN A 67 -4.31 -16.85 1.22
C ASN A 67 -3.99 -15.47 0.62
N TRP A 68 -3.00 -14.78 1.16
CA TRP A 68 -2.67 -13.42 0.74
C TRP A 68 -2.36 -13.30 -0.77
N PRO A 69 -1.57 -14.19 -1.40
CA PRO A 69 -1.27 -14.08 -2.83
C PRO A 69 -2.53 -14.09 -3.70
N GLU A 70 -3.42 -15.06 -3.49
CA GLU A 70 -4.67 -15.19 -4.26
C GLU A 70 -5.63 -14.05 -3.95
N ARG A 71 -5.70 -13.63 -2.70
CA ARG A 71 -6.54 -12.52 -2.25
C ARG A 71 -6.11 -11.22 -2.90
N SER A 72 -4.84 -10.85 -2.79
CA SER A 72 -4.30 -9.61 -3.37
C SER A 72 -4.42 -9.56 -4.90
N ILE A 73 -4.17 -10.69 -5.59
CA ILE A 73 -4.39 -10.81 -7.03
C ILE A 73 -5.87 -10.58 -7.37
N SER A 74 -6.79 -11.22 -6.63
CA SER A 74 -8.24 -11.08 -6.85
C SER A 74 -8.71 -9.63 -6.72
N TYR A 75 -8.27 -8.92 -5.67
CA TYR A 75 -8.64 -7.51 -5.46
C TYR A 75 -8.03 -6.61 -6.53
N ALA A 76 -6.74 -6.77 -6.82
CA ALA A 76 -6.06 -6.00 -7.86
C ALA A 76 -6.70 -6.21 -9.24
N ALA A 77 -7.09 -7.45 -9.58
CA ALA A 77 -7.74 -7.77 -10.85
C ALA A 77 -9.11 -7.10 -10.96
N ARG A 78 -9.91 -7.09 -9.88
CA ARG A 78 -11.20 -6.37 -9.85
C ARG A 78 -11.04 -4.87 -10.01
N SER A 79 -10.00 -4.30 -9.42
CA SER A 79 -9.69 -2.88 -9.57
C SER A 79 -9.17 -2.56 -10.96
N PHE A 80 -8.51 -3.50 -11.61
CA PHE A 80 -8.03 -3.35 -13.00
C PHE A 80 -9.15 -3.47 -14.02
N ASP A 81 -10.14 -4.33 -13.77
CA ASP A 81 -11.31 -4.56 -14.63
C ASP A 81 -12.44 -3.57 -14.31
N HIS A 82 -12.21 -2.27 -14.52
CA HIS A 82 -13.17 -1.20 -14.23
C HIS A 82 -13.72 -0.50 -15.47
N LEU A 83 -13.31 -0.93 -16.67
CA LEU A 83 -13.80 -0.34 -17.92
C LEU A 83 -15.27 -0.70 -18.16
N ASN A 84 -16.02 0.29 -18.64
CA ASN A 84 -17.36 0.07 -19.12
C ASN A 84 -17.36 -0.43 -20.57
N SER A 85 -18.48 -1.03 -21.00
CA SER A 85 -18.63 -1.45 -22.40
C SER A 85 -18.42 -0.27 -23.35
N GLY A 86 -17.52 -0.47 -24.32
CA GLY A 86 -17.20 0.53 -25.34
C GLY A 86 -16.02 1.45 -25.01
N GLN A 87 -15.45 1.37 -23.80
CA GLN A 87 -14.21 2.09 -23.48
C GLN A 87 -12.98 1.38 -24.07
N ASP A 88 -11.97 2.17 -24.42
CA ASP A 88 -10.70 1.64 -24.95
C ASP A 88 -9.84 1.06 -23.83
N TYR A 89 -9.16 -0.05 -24.07
CA TYR A 89 -8.26 -0.67 -23.11
C TYR A 89 -7.05 0.23 -22.73
N SER A 90 -6.72 1.23 -23.55
CA SER A 90 -5.70 2.23 -23.19
C SER A 90 -6.12 3.13 -22.01
N GLU A 91 -7.43 3.23 -21.75
CA GLU A 91 -8.01 4.01 -20.64
C GLU A 91 -7.92 3.31 -19.28
N VAL A 92 -7.48 2.03 -19.25
CA VAL A 92 -7.29 1.31 -18.00
C VAL A 92 -6.34 2.08 -17.08
N LEU A 93 -6.79 2.36 -15.86
CA LEU A 93 -5.98 3.01 -14.83
C LEU A 93 -4.85 2.08 -14.37
N THR A 94 -3.76 2.66 -13.90
CA THR A 94 -2.71 1.88 -13.23
C THR A 94 -3.19 1.44 -11.85
N VAL A 95 -3.10 0.14 -11.55
CA VAL A 95 -3.52 -0.43 -10.27
C VAL A 95 -2.31 -0.83 -9.44
N HIS A 96 -2.26 -0.35 -8.21
CA HIS A 96 -1.33 -0.75 -7.17
C HIS A 96 -2.11 -1.34 -6.00
N SER A 97 -2.01 -2.64 -5.77
CA SER A 97 -2.52 -3.28 -4.55
C SER A 97 -1.40 -3.36 -3.53
N ILE A 98 -1.59 -2.76 -2.35
CA ILE A 98 -0.55 -2.65 -1.33
C ILE A 98 -1.04 -3.31 -0.04
N GLY A 99 -0.39 -4.40 0.34
CA GLY A 99 -0.67 -5.13 1.58
C GLY A 99 0.29 -4.77 2.70
N PHE A 100 -0.25 -4.46 3.87
CA PHE A 100 0.47 -4.32 5.12
C PHE A 100 0.30 -5.60 5.92
N LEU A 101 1.35 -6.42 6.01
CA LEU A 101 1.27 -7.72 6.66
C LEU A 101 2.03 -7.71 7.99
N ASN A 102 1.39 -8.20 9.05
CA ASN A 102 2.03 -8.41 10.34
C ASN A 102 2.61 -9.83 10.46
N TYR A 103 3.07 -10.36 9.34
CA TYR A 103 3.75 -11.66 9.23
C TYR A 103 4.58 -11.72 7.95
N THR A 104 5.58 -12.60 7.91
CA THR A 104 6.41 -12.80 6.71
C THR A 104 5.72 -13.74 5.74
N LEU A 105 5.46 -13.25 4.52
CA LEU A 105 4.74 -13.99 3.49
C LEU A 105 5.56 -15.19 2.96
N PHE A 106 6.85 -14.94 2.68
CA PHE A 106 7.78 -15.94 2.17
C PHE A 106 9.01 -16.04 3.09
N PRO A 107 8.96 -16.89 4.13
CA PRO A 107 10.06 -17.01 5.10
C PRO A 107 11.41 -17.39 4.48
N GLU A 108 11.41 -18.08 3.34
CA GLU A 108 12.61 -18.46 2.60
C GLU A 108 13.28 -17.30 1.84
N ALA A 109 12.54 -16.22 1.60
CA ALA A 109 13.02 -15.01 0.94
C ALA A 109 12.39 -13.76 1.59
N PRO A 110 12.73 -13.44 2.85
CA PRO A 110 12.11 -12.32 3.56
C PRO A 110 12.56 -10.98 2.99
N GLU A 111 11.59 -10.10 2.74
CA GLU A 111 11.81 -8.73 2.32
C GLU A 111 10.98 -7.78 3.18
N PHE A 112 11.46 -6.56 3.40
CA PHE A 112 10.68 -5.54 4.09
C PHE A 112 9.59 -4.97 3.19
N PHE A 113 9.94 -4.60 1.96
CA PHE A 113 9.01 -4.08 0.97
C PHE A 113 9.27 -4.74 -0.38
N ALA A 114 8.36 -5.62 -0.79
CA ALA A 114 8.46 -6.39 -2.03
C ALA A 114 7.46 -5.87 -3.07
N THR A 115 7.86 -5.86 -4.33
CA THR A 115 7.00 -5.49 -5.47
C THR A 115 6.92 -6.63 -6.46
N TYR A 116 5.70 -7.05 -6.77
CA TYR A 116 5.39 -8.10 -7.73
C TYR A 116 4.75 -7.50 -8.97
N GLU A 117 5.25 -7.91 -10.14
CA GLU A 117 4.83 -7.42 -11.46
C GLU A 117 4.67 -8.56 -12.45
N LEU A 118 3.89 -8.34 -13.49
CA LEU A 118 3.77 -9.27 -14.61
C LEU A 118 4.99 -9.16 -15.53
N ARG A 119 5.81 -10.20 -15.56
CA ARG A 119 7.04 -10.24 -16.36
C ARG A 119 7.17 -11.49 -17.22
N ASN A 120 7.83 -11.36 -18.38
CA ASN A 120 8.20 -12.51 -19.17
C ASN A 120 9.17 -13.39 -18.37
N ARG A 121 8.81 -14.67 -18.21
CA ARG A 121 9.57 -15.62 -17.39
C ARG A 121 11.03 -15.83 -17.83
N LYS A 122 11.31 -15.71 -19.14
CA LYS A 122 12.66 -15.96 -19.67
C LYS A 122 13.51 -14.71 -19.69
N SER A 123 12.95 -13.59 -20.19
CA SER A 123 13.69 -12.36 -20.40
C SER A 123 13.62 -11.37 -19.24
N GLY A 124 12.72 -11.58 -18.27
CA GLY A 124 12.42 -10.61 -17.20
C GLY A 124 11.71 -9.35 -17.70
N LYS A 125 11.41 -9.23 -19.02
CA LYS A 125 10.78 -8.05 -19.59
C LYS A 125 9.41 -7.80 -18.95
N LEU A 126 9.19 -6.58 -18.45
CA LEU A 126 7.90 -6.14 -17.93
C LEU A 126 6.83 -6.23 -19.03
N TYR A 127 5.72 -6.90 -18.72
CA TYR A 127 4.61 -7.07 -19.66
C TYR A 127 3.70 -5.84 -19.69
N SER A 128 3.36 -5.31 -18.51
CA SER A 128 2.60 -4.08 -18.35
C SER A 128 3.04 -3.37 -17.09
N SER A 129 3.18 -2.05 -17.14
CA SER A 129 3.42 -1.19 -15.97
C SER A 129 2.14 -0.78 -15.24
N LYS A 130 0.97 -1.20 -15.74
CA LYS A 130 -0.33 -0.79 -15.20
C LYS A 130 -0.85 -1.69 -14.08
N PHE A 131 -0.11 -2.72 -13.65
CA PHE A 131 -0.54 -3.67 -12.64
C PHE A 131 0.63 -4.07 -11.75
N SER A 132 0.52 -3.83 -10.46
CA SER A 132 1.50 -4.28 -9.47
C SER A 132 0.85 -4.60 -8.13
N ILE A 133 1.49 -5.52 -7.40
CA ILE A 133 1.15 -5.87 -6.01
C ILE A 133 2.38 -5.58 -5.17
N HIS A 134 2.18 -4.85 -4.08
CA HIS A 134 3.23 -4.52 -3.12
C HIS A 134 2.92 -5.18 -1.78
N VAL A 135 3.93 -5.66 -1.11
CA VAL A 135 3.82 -6.27 0.23
C VAL A 135 4.80 -5.57 1.15
N LEU A 136 4.28 -4.94 2.19
CA LEU A 136 5.05 -4.37 3.28
C LEU A 136 4.96 -5.32 4.48
N ASP A 137 6.05 -6.03 4.76
CA ASP A 137 6.18 -6.88 5.94
C ASP A 137 6.58 -6.02 7.15
N LEU A 138 5.59 -5.72 7.99
CA LEU A 138 5.79 -4.90 9.18
C LEU A 138 6.73 -5.54 10.21
N THR A 139 6.96 -6.85 10.13
CA THR A 139 7.86 -7.58 11.03
C THR A 139 9.32 -7.52 10.60
N LYS A 140 9.61 -7.00 9.39
CA LYS A 140 10.94 -6.99 8.76
C LYS A 140 11.51 -5.58 8.53
N ILE A 141 11.15 -4.63 9.37
CA ILE A 141 11.64 -3.23 9.28
C ILE A 141 13.18 -3.14 9.27
N ASP A 142 13.84 -4.08 9.93
CA ASP A 142 15.31 -4.21 9.95
C ASP A 142 15.91 -4.49 8.58
N LEU A 143 15.15 -5.07 7.66
CA LEU A 143 15.56 -5.33 6.27
C LEU A 143 15.31 -4.15 5.34
N ALA A 144 14.79 -3.02 5.83
CA ALA A 144 14.54 -1.83 5.02
C ALA A 144 15.80 -1.37 4.28
N THR A 145 15.71 -1.28 2.96
CA THR A 145 16.78 -0.85 2.08
C THR A 145 17.10 0.64 2.25
N LYS A 146 18.18 1.10 1.63
CA LYS A 146 18.50 2.54 1.58
C LYS A 146 17.40 3.32 0.86
N GLU A 147 16.79 2.74 -0.16
CA GLU A 147 15.71 3.32 -0.92
C GLU A 147 14.43 3.43 -0.08
N ASP A 148 14.03 2.37 0.61
CA ASP A 148 12.88 2.39 1.53
C ASP A 148 13.02 3.50 2.58
N LYS A 149 14.21 3.64 3.15
CA LYS A 149 14.53 4.68 4.13
C LYS A 149 14.54 6.09 3.51
N LYS A 150 15.02 6.23 2.27
CA LYS A 150 15.00 7.51 1.53
C LYS A 150 13.56 8.00 1.38
N PHE A 151 12.63 7.13 1.00
CA PHE A 151 11.22 7.45 0.87
C PHE A 151 10.42 7.37 2.18
N GLY A 152 11.04 6.92 3.27
CA GLY A 152 10.47 6.91 4.61
C GLY A 152 9.45 5.79 4.87
N ILE A 153 9.46 4.72 4.08
CA ILE A 153 8.55 3.58 4.26
C ILE A 153 8.76 2.94 5.64
N ASP A 154 9.99 2.86 6.12
CA ASP A 154 10.32 2.35 7.46
C ASP A 154 9.70 3.19 8.58
N ARG A 155 9.56 4.51 8.41
CA ARG A 155 8.89 5.39 9.36
C ARG A 155 7.38 5.15 9.39
N TRP A 156 6.77 4.96 8.21
CA TRP A 156 5.36 4.58 8.12
C TRP A 156 5.09 3.21 8.73
N ALA A 157 5.95 2.22 8.46
CA ALA A 157 5.83 0.89 9.07
C ALA A 157 5.86 0.95 10.61
N ARG A 158 6.76 1.75 11.20
CA ARG A 158 6.80 1.96 12.65
C ARG A 158 5.51 2.60 13.19
N LEU A 159 4.89 3.49 12.42
CA LEU A 159 3.62 4.10 12.79
C LEU A 159 2.51 3.05 12.86
N PHE A 160 2.42 2.16 11.85
CA PHE A 160 1.42 1.08 11.84
C PHE A 160 1.67 0.02 12.91
N MET A 161 2.91 -0.13 13.38
CA MET A 161 3.26 -1.06 14.45
C MET A 161 3.04 -0.50 15.86
N ALA A 162 2.80 0.81 16.01
CA ALA A 162 2.58 1.44 17.31
C ALA A 162 1.31 0.87 17.99
N LYS A 163 1.47 0.35 19.21
CA LYS A 163 0.40 -0.29 19.99
C LYS A 163 -0.22 0.62 21.03
N THR A 164 0.43 1.72 21.35
CA THR A 164 0.00 2.70 22.33
C THR A 164 0.01 4.10 21.77
N TRP A 165 -0.81 4.97 22.35
CA TRP A 165 -0.81 6.40 22.00
C TRP A 165 0.54 7.08 22.25
N GLU A 166 1.29 6.59 23.21
CA GLU A 166 2.62 7.11 23.55
C GLU A 166 3.64 6.76 22.46
N GLU A 167 3.67 5.49 22.05
CA GLU A 167 4.49 5.03 20.92
C GLU A 167 4.14 5.78 19.63
N LEU A 168 2.85 5.91 19.32
CA LEU A 168 2.36 6.62 18.16
C LEU A 168 2.83 8.09 18.16
N ARG A 169 2.77 8.78 19.31
CA ARG A 169 3.28 10.15 19.45
C ARG A 169 4.79 10.25 19.28
N MET A 170 5.55 9.27 19.79
CA MET A 170 7.01 9.26 19.61
C MET A 170 7.39 9.06 18.16
N VAL A 171 6.74 8.12 17.46
CA VAL A 171 6.98 7.86 16.04
C VAL A 171 6.55 9.06 15.19
N ALA A 172 5.39 9.66 15.50
CA ALA A 172 4.88 10.84 14.79
C ALA A 172 5.82 12.04 14.90
N LYS A 173 6.42 12.30 16.07
CA LYS A 173 7.41 13.38 16.23
C LYS A 173 8.63 13.24 15.33
N ASN A 174 8.99 12.01 14.98
CA ASN A 174 10.13 11.70 14.12
C ASN A 174 9.75 11.55 12.64
N ASN A 175 8.49 11.74 12.32
CA ASN A 175 8.00 11.67 10.95
C ASN A 175 7.53 13.07 10.49
N PRO A 176 8.32 13.76 9.65
CA PRO A 176 7.98 15.11 9.18
C PRO A 176 6.69 15.18 8.36
N ASP A 177 6.18 14.02 7.91
CA ASP A 177 4.98 13.92 7.10
C ASP A 177 3.68 13.95 7.94
N LEU A 178 3.83 13.85 9.27
CA LEU A 178 2.70 13.86 10.22
C LEU A 178 2.59 15.16 11.02
N LEU A 179 3.55 16.08 10.87
CA LEU A 179 3.57 17.38 11.52
C LEU A 179 2.99 18.44 10.60
#